data_5eacba97d92580934854df4b504b440a
#
_entry.id   5eacba97d92580934854df4b504b440a
#
_cell.length_a   1.000
_cell.length_b   1.000
_cell.length_c   1.000
_cell.angle_alpha   90.00
_cell.angle_beta   90.00
_cell.angle_gamma   90.00
#
_symmetry.space_group_name_H-M   'P 1'
#
loop_
_entity.id
_entity.type
_entity.pdbx_description
1 polymer ?
#
loop_
_entity_poly.entity_id
_entity_poly.type
_entity_poly.pdbx_seq_one_letter_code
_entity_poly.pdbx_strand_id
1 'polypeptide(L)'
;LKNYRTGQILIVSDRTVNNDMGYDWLVDVVKAQFYSIDLNIMTDEEIEQIINIFDAYGLWSHLSAKHYFEKKNYIIYNCKRSFRNLLLGLLNSPTIITRFSSIINNIKERNNFYEALVLILVSKVFDLNIDLDMLSDAIDDTLIGNQMFKRNQIVKEFIDFESLQIKAKSSILAEVILDKIVDGAIIEKVMAKTFLNFDKKRHNFNYRRVLRSLLSYANMQRVLNHNDPKYKSIIVEFFEDVRQCAFCQNNPHYWLQYAIVKLDDRDFP
;
A
#
# COMPACT_ATOMS: atom_id res chain seq x y z
N LEU A 1 26.81 12.02 -9.96
CA LEU A 1 27.87 11.10 -9.53
C LEU A 1 29.27 11.47 -10.08
N LYS A 2 29.38 12.27 -11.16
CA LYS A 2 30.69 12.63 -11.76
C LYS A 2 31.57 13.60 -10.93
N ASN A 3 31.08 14.13 -9.81
CA ASN A 3 31.77 15.17 -9.02
C ASN A 3 32.13 14.71 -7.58
N TYR A 4 32.31 13.42 -7.35
CA TYR A 4 32.70 12.91 -6.03
C TYR A 4 34.13 13.34 -5.68
N ARG A 5 34.30 13.99 -4.52
CA ARG A 5 35.61 14.31 -3.94
C ARG A 5 35.96 13.24 -2.89
N THR A 6 37.26 12.94 -2.77
CA THR A 6 37.80 12.06 -1.72
C THR A 6 37.31 12.51 -0.33
N GLY A 7 36.75 11.59 0.45
CA GLY A 7 36.23 11.85 1.80
C GLY A 7 34.72 12.11 1.90
N GLN A 8 33.96 11.99 0.79
CA GLN A 8 32.50 12.06 0.81
C GLN A 8 31.89 10.67 0.96
N ILE A 9 30.85 10.56 1.77
CA ILE A 9 30.04 9.36 1.93
C ILE A 9 28.70 9.61 1.22
N LEU A 10 28.35 8.74 0.28
CA LEU A 10 27.03 8.74 -0.35
C LEU A 10 26.18 7.65 0.31
N ILE A 11 25.07 8.06 0.89
CA ILE A 11 24.06 7.15 1.41
C ILE A 11 22.91 7.12 0.40
N VAL A 12 22.62 5.93 -0.13
CA VAL A 12 21.50 5.70 -1.05
C VAL A 12 20.57 4.70 -0.39
N SER A 13 19.28 5.00 -0.36
CA SER A 13 18.25 4.07 0.08
C SER A 13 17.33 3.73 -1.08
N ASP A 14 17.05 2.45 -1.28
CA ASP A 14 16.08 1.99 -2.27
C ASP A 14 15.33 0.76 -1.73
N ARG A 15 14.24 0.41 -2.41
CA ARG A 15 13.52 -0.84 -2.12
C ARG A 15 14.32 -2.02 -2.65
N THR A 16 14.28 -3.14 -1.94
CA THR A 16 15.00 -4.37 -2.31
C THR A 16 14.73 -4.78 -3.77
N VAL A 17 13.49 -4.67 -4.23
CA VAL A 17 13.11 -5.00 -5.62
C VAL A 17 13.80 -4.13 -6.67
N ASN A 18 14.07 -2.86 -6.35
CA ASN A 18 14.77 -1.96 -7.28
C ASN A 18 16.27 -2.13 -7.19
N ASN A 19 16.79 -2.56 -6.04
CA ASN A 19 18.22 -2.75 -5.80
C ASN A 19 18.82 -3.78 -6.76
N ASP A 20 18.11 -4.88 -7.02
CA ASP A 20 18.58 -5.94 -7.92
C ASP A 20 18.77 -5.45 -9.37
N MET A 21 18.03 -4.41 -9.79
CA MET A 21 18.14 -3.82 -11.12
C MET A 21 19.14 -2.66 -11.23
N GLY A 22 19.41 -1.98 -10.13
CA GLY A 22 20.23 -0.77 -10.07
C GLY A 22 21.62 -0.96 -9.46
N TYR A 23 21.81 -2.04 -8.69
CA TYR A 23 23.02 -2.25 -7.92
C TYR A 23 24.26 -2.43 -8.81
N ASP A 24 24.18 -3.27 -9.83
CA ASP A 24 25.28 -3.52 -10.76
C ASP A 24 25.72 -2.24 -11.49
N TRP A 25 24.74 -1.46 -11.96
CA TRP A 25 25.01 -0.16 -12.58
C TRP A 25 25.69 0.82 -11.60
N LEU A 26 25.27 0.83 -10.33
CA LEU A 26 25.82 1.72 -9.32
C LEU A 26 27.26 1.35 -8.96
N VAL A 27 27.57 0.05 -8.86
CA VAL A 27 28.91 -0.49 -8.65
C VAL A 27 29.83 -0.12 -9.79
N ASP A 28 29.38 -0.29 -11.04
CA ASP A 28 30.15 0.00 -12.24
C ASP A 28 30.47 1.50 -12.39
N VAL A 29 29.53 2.38 -12.03
CA VAL A 29 29.69 3.83 -12.17
C VAL A 29 30.56 4.43 -11.07
N VAL A 30 30.41 3.97 -9.82
CA VAL A 30 31.06 4.62 -8.67
C VAL A 30 32.46 4.08 -8.39
N LYS A 31 32.74 2.83 -8.77
CA LYS A 31 34.06 2.15 -8.54
C LYS A 31 34.61 2.36 -7.12
N ALA A 32 33.75 2.45 -6.13
CA ALA A 32 34.08 2.68 -4.74
C ALA A 32 33.72 1.47 -3.89
N GLN A 33 34.17 1.44 -2.63
CA GLN A 33 33.78 0.42 -1.70
C GLN A 33 32.32 0.62 -1.27
N PHE A 34 31.48 -0.40 -1.44
CA PHE A 34 30.07 -0.38 -1.06
C PHE A 34 29.85 -1.21 0.18
N TYR A 35 29.00 -0.68 1.06
CA TYR A 35 28.43 -1.42 2.17
C TYR A 35 26.91 -1.48 1.96
N SER A 36 26.37 -2.68 1.80
CA SER A 36 24.93 -2.90 1.76
C SER A 36 24.43 -3.22 3.17
N ILE A 37 23.42 -2.49 3.62
CA ILE A 37 22.75 -2.71 4.90
C ILE A 37 21.30 -3.10 4.58
N ASP A 38 20.92 -4.31 4.96
CA ASP A 38 19.53 -4.75 4.85
C ASP A 38 18.74 -4.24 6.06
N LEU A 39 17.91 -3.24 5.84
CA LEU A 39 17.03 -2.66 6.86
C LEU A 39 15.77 -3.48 7.13
N ASN A 40 15.54 -4.58 6.40
CA ASN A 40 14.37 -5.43 6.62
C ASN A 40 14.56 -6.42 7.76
N ILE A 41 15.81 -6.70 8.14
CA ILE A 41 16.15 -7.71 9.15
C ILE A 41 16.74 -7.02 10.38
N MET A 42 16.06 -7.14 11.51
CA MET A 42 16.48 -6.57 12.79
C MET A 42 17.65 -7.36 13.40
N THR A 43 18.62 -6.64 13.93
CA THR A 43 19.69 -7.19 14.79
C THR A 43 19.16 -7.59 16.17
N ASP A 44 19.95 -8.28 16.97
CA ASP A 44 19.54 -8.64 18.33
C ASP A 44 19.39 -7.42 19.24
N GLU A 45 20.25 -6.40 19.06
CA GLU A 45 20.19 -5.13 19.79
C GLU A 45 18.92 -4.34 19.42
N GLU A 46 18.56 -4.29 18.13
CA GLU A 46 17.32 -3.63 17.69
C GLU A 46 16.08 -4.35 18.24
N ILE A 47 16.07 -5.68 18.27
CA ILE A 47 14.98 -6.46 18.86
C ILE A 47 14.81 -6.12 20.35
N GLU A 48 15.91 -6.04 21.10
CA GLU A 48 15.86 -5.67 22.52
C GLU A 48 15.34 -4.25 22.74
N GLN A 49 15.79 -3.29 21.93
CA GLN A 49 15.30 -1.92 21.98
C GLN A 49 13.80 -1.83 21.64
N ILE A 50 13.33 -2.56 20.63
CA ILE A 50 11.92 -2.60 20.27
C ILE A 50 11.07 -3.20 21.38
N ILE A 51 11.53 -4.30 22.01
CA ILE A 51 10.82 -4.91 23.14
C ILE A 51 10.66 -3.87 24.27
N ASN A 52 11.75 -3.19 24.63
CA ASN A 52 11.72 -2.19 25.69
C ASN A 52 10.78 -1.01 25.39
N ILE A 53 10.81 -0.52 24.14
CA ILE A 53 9.90 0.55 23.69
C ILE A 53 8.44 0.08 23.73
N PHE A 54 8.16 -1.10 23.22
CA PHE A 54 6.79 -1.64 23.15
C PHE A 54 6.24 -1.94 24.54
N ASP A 55 7.08 -2.39 25.48
CA ASP A 55 6.71 -2.58 26.89
C ASP A 55 6.41 -1.24 27.57
N ALA A 56 7.27 -0.24 27.38
CA ALA A 56 7.11 1.09 27.96
C ALA A 56 5.82 1.79 27.49
N TYR A 57 5.41 1.59 26.25
CA TYR A 57 4.23 2.22 25.65
C TYR A 57 3.01 1.30 25.55
N GLY A 58 3.08 0.06 26.04
CA GLY A 58 1.97 -0.89 26.01
C GLY A 58 1.52 -1.29 24.60
N LEU A 59 2.45 -1.40 23.64
CA LEU A 59 2.15 -1.59 22.21
C LEU A 59 1.98 -3.07 21.80
N TRP A 60 2.10 -4.01 22.73
CA TRP A 60 2.07 -5.44 22.43
C TRP A 60 0.70 -6.02 22.09
N SER A 61 -0.38 -5.27 22.30
CA SER A 61 -1.75 -5.74 22.02
C SER A 61 -2.02 -7.13 22.65
N HIS A 62 -2.33 -8.15 21.85
CA HIS A 62 -2.60 -9.53 22.31
C HIS A 62 -1.38 -10.23 22.92
N LEU A 63 -0.19 -9.71 22.73
CA LEU A 63 1.06 -10.22 23.32
C LEU A 63 1.46 -9.53 24.63
N SER A 64 0.63 -8.62 25.16
CA SER A 64 0.94 -7.82 26.37
C SER A 64 1.23 -8.69 27.59
N ALA A 65 0.52 -9.81 27.76
CA ALA A 65 0.69 -10.74 28.85
C ALA A 65 1.91 -11.70 28.71
N LYS A 66 2.59 -11.67 27.57
CA LYS A 66 3.74 -12.54 27.30
C LYS A 66 5.00 -12.04 28.00
N HIS A 67 5.84 -12.99 28.44
CA HIS A 67 7.15 -12.66 29.03
C HIS A 67 8.15 -12.22 27.96
N TYR A 68 9.24 -11.57 28.38
CA TYR A 68 10.30 -11.06 27.51
C TYR A 68 10.80 -12.10 26.48
N PHE A 69 11.12 -13.34 26.95
CA PHE A 69 11.61 -14.39 26.06
C PHE A 69 10.57 -14.82 25.02
N GLU A 70 9.30 -14.85 25.37
CA GLU A 70 8.23 -15.19 24.42
C GLU A 70 8.06 -14.10 23.36
N LYS A 71 8.16 -12.83 23.74
CA LYS A 71 8.15 -11.67 22.83
C LYS A 71 9.36 -11.70 21.89
N LYS A 72 10.56 -11.97 22.41
CA LYS A 72 11.79 -12.12 21.62
C LYS A 72 11.66 -13.28 20.63
N ASN A 73 11.21 -14.44 21.07
CA ASN A 73 10.97 -15.59 20.21
C ASN A 73 9.93 -15.32 19.12
N TYR A 74 8.86 -14.60 19.45
CA TYR A 74 7.85 -14.19 18.47
C TYR A 74 8.46 -13.31 17.36
N ILE A 75 9.29 -12.35 17.71
CA ILE A 75 9.97 -11.50 16.72
C ILE A 75 10.91 -12.33 15.84
N ILE A 76 11.71 -13.23 16.44
CA ILE A 76 12.72 -14.01 15.72
C ILE A 76 12.06 -15.04 14.79
N TYR A 77 11.12 -15.84 15.30
CA TYR A 77 10.60 -17.01 14.57
C TYR A 77 9.32 -16.70 13.79
N ASN A 78 8.36 -15.98 14.40
CA ASN A 78 7.09 -15.70 13.74
C ASN A 78 7.20 -14.50 12.79
N CYS A 79 7.91 -13.45 13.21
CA CYS A 79 8.11 -12.26 12.38
C CYS A 79 9.36 -12.34 11.50
N LYS A 80 10.18 -13.40 11.60
CA LYS A 80 11.43 -13.59 10.84
C LYS A 80 12.37 -12.38 10.96
N ARG A 81 12.47 -11.80 12.16
CA ARG A 81 13.23 -10.58 12.45
C ARG A 81 12.79 -9.35 11.65
N SER A 82 11.64 -9.38 11.00
CA SER A 82 11.14 -8.25 10.22
C SER A 82 10.25 -7.33 11.06
N PHE A 83 10.62 -6.06 11.15
CA PHE A 83 9.81 -5.04 11.83
C PHE A 83 8.44 -4.87 11.18
N ARG A 84 8.38 -4.95 9.85
CA ARG A 84 7.12 -4.93 9.11
C ARG A 84 6.19 -6.07 9.52
N ASN A 85 6.73 -7.31 9.60
CA ASN A 85 5.93 -8.47 9.99
C ASN A 85 5.47 -8.38 11.46
N LEU A 86 6.30 -7.82 12.33
CA LEU A 86 5.92 -7.53 13.72
C LEU A 86 4.72 -6.58 13.77
N LEU A 87 4.80 -5.45 13.06
CA LEU A 87 3.70 -4.48 13.03
C LEU A 87 2.43 -5.10 12.42
N LEU A 88 2.54 -5.84 11.33
CA LEU A 88 1.40 -6.55 10.74
C LEU A 88 0.77 -7.53 11.74
N GLY A 89 1.57 -8.32 12.44
CA GLY A 89 1.07 -9.26 13.45
C GLY A 89 0.32 -8.56 14.59
N LEU A 90 0.80 -7.42 15.05
CA LEU A 90 0.15 -6.65 16.11
C LEU A 90 -1.13 -5.96 15.64
N LEU A 91 -1.11 -5.36 14.45
CA LEU A 91 -2.28 -4.71 13.85
C LEU A 91 -3.39 -5.70 13.47
N ASN A 92 -3.04 -6.94 13.14
CA ASN A 92 -4.00 -8.01 12.87
C ASN A 92 -4.67 -8.59 14.11
N SER A 93 -4.42 -8.03 15.30
CA SER A 93 -5.08 -8.50 16.52
C SER A 93 -6.59 -8.21 16.47
N PRO A 94 -7.45 -9.13 16.98
CA PRO A 94 -8.89 -8.97 16.95
C PRO A 94 -9.38 -7.64 17.54
N THR A 95 -8.77 -7.20 18.64
CA THR A 95 -9.11 -5.93 19.29
C THR A 95 -8.91 -4.73 18.38
N ILE A 96 -7.77 -4.69 17.67
CA ILE A 96 -7.44 -3.59 16.77
C ILE A 96 -8.34 -3.63 15.52
N ILE A 97 -8.55 -4.82 14.94
CA ILE A 97 -9.44 -4.99 13.79
C ILE A 97 -10.87 -4.56 14.15
N THR A 98 -11.41 -4.99 15.30
CA THR A 98 -12.76 -4.59 15.74
C THR A 98 -12.86 -3.07 15.90
N ARG A 99 -11.86 -2.43 16.49
CA ARG A 99 -11.82 -0.96 16.65
C ARG A 99 -11.84 -0.26 15.30
N PHE A 100 -10.97 -0.64 14.37
CA PHE A 100 -10.93 -0.03 13.03
C PHE A 100 -12.19 -0.33 12.23
N SER A 101 -12.75 -1.53 12.33
CA SER A 101 -14.03 -1.87 11.68
C SER A 101 -15.15 -0.95 12.16
N SER A 102 -15.26 -0.71 13.48
CA SER A 102 -16.25 0.22 14.04
C SER A 102 -16.09 1.63 13.48
N ILE A 103 -14.84 2.13 13.46
CA ILE A 103 -14.53 3.46 12.94
C ILE A 103 -14.90 3.58 11.44
N ILE A 104 -14.53 2.59 10.64
CA ILE A 104 -14.79 2.58 9.19
C ILE A 104 -16.29 2.43 8.90
N ASN A 105 -17.02 1.63 9.67
CA ASN A 105 -18.47 1.48 9.50
C ASN A 105 -19.20 2.83 9.67
N ASN A 106 -18.73 3.72 10.53
CA ASN A 106 -19.30 5.06 10.68
C ASN A 106 -19.09 5.95 9.43
N ILE A 107 -18.08 5.65 8.62
CA ILE A 107 -17.85 6.37 7.33
C ILE A 107 -18.70 5.78 6.22
N LYS A 108 -19.03 4.49 6.26
CA LYS A 108 -19.80 3.80 5.20
C LYS A 108 -21.15 4.45 4.93
N GLU A 109 -21.76 5.08 5.93
CA GLU A 109 -23.01 5.83 5.77
C GLU A 109 -22.89 6.99 4.78
N ARG A 110 -21.67 7.47 4.53
CA ARG A 110 -21.34 8.53 3.56
C ARG A 110 -20.55 7.93 2.41
N ASN A 111 -21.23 7.34 1.44
CA ASN A 111 -20.64 6.53 0.37
C ASN A 111 -19.41 7.18 -0.29
N ASN A 112 -19.49 8.46 -0.68
CA ASN A 112 -18.38 9.15 -1.34
C ASN A 112 -17.15 9.33 -0.44
N PHE A 113 -17.35 9.54 0.86
CA PHE A 113 -16.24 9.63 1.82
C PHE A 113 -15.58 8.27 2.03
N TYR A 114 -16.36 7.21 2.01
CA TYR A 114 -15.86 5.85 2.11
C TYR A 114 -15.05 5.44 0.86
N GLU A 115 -15.57 5.72 -0.33
CA GLU A 115 -14.86 5.48 -1.59
C GLU A 115 -13.55 6.28 -1.64
N ALA A 116 -13.57 7.56 -1.22
CA ALA A 116 -12.37 8.38 -1.14
C ALA A 116 -11.33 7.81 -0.16
N LEU A 117 -11.76 7.36 1.02
CA LEU A 117 -10.86 6.71 1.98
C LEU A 117 -10.24 5.45 1.38
N VAL A 118 -11.04 4.57 0.78
CA VAL A 118 -10.54 3.34 0.13
C VAL A 118 -9.52 3.67 -0.95
N LEU A 119 -9.79 4.67 -1.82
CA LEU A 119 -8.85 5.08 -2.86
C LEU A 119 -7.54 5.62 -2.29
N ILE A 120 -7.58 6.40 -1.21
CA ILE A 120 -6.37 6.92 -0.55
C ILE A 120 -5.55 5.77 0.05
N LEU A 121 -6.20 4.78 0.67
CA LEU A 121 -5.51 3.60 1.21
C LEU A 121 -4.86 2.78 0.09
N VAL A 122 -5.58 2.51 -1.00
CA VAL A 122 -5.06 1.83 -2.21
C VAL A 122 -3.87 2.59 -2.78
N SER A 123 -3.99 3.91 -2.91
CA SER A 123 -2.94 4.78 -3.44
C SER A 123 -1.67 4.72 -2.59
N LYS A 124 -1.83 4.64 -1.26
CA LYS A 124 -0.69 4.50 -0.33
C LYS A 124 0.02 3.16 -0.49
N VAL A 125 -0.74 2.07 -0.66
CA VAL A 125 -0.17 0.74 -0.87
C VAL A 125 0.56 0.67 -2.22
N PHE A 126 0.01 1.31 -3.25
CA PHE A 126 0.61 1.35 -4.60
C PHE A 126 1.72 2.41 -4.75
N ASP A 127 2.00 3.20 -3.70
CA ASP A 127 2.96 4.30 -3.72
C ASP A 127 2.64 5.37 -4.77
N LEU A 128 1.37 5.71 -4.85
CA LEU A 128 0.85 6.74 -5.75
C LEU A 128 0.66 8.06 -5.00
N ASN A 129 0.99 9.16 -5.67
CA ASN A 129 0.66 10.48 -5.20
C ASN A 129 -0.65 10.93 -5.88
N ILE A 130 -1.72 11.03 -5.09
CA ILE A 130 -3.01 11.57 -5.50
C ILE A 130 -3.22 12.87 -4.74
N ASP A 131 -3.49 13.95 -5.46
CA ASP A 131 -3.90 15.23 -4.89
C ASP A 131 -5.43 15.32 -4.73
N LEU A 132 -5.91 16.43 -4.18
CA LEU A 132 -7.35 16.65 -3.96
C LEU A 132 -8.15 16.68 -5.26
N ASP A 133 -7.59 17.26 -6.31
CA ASP A 133 -8.26 17.38 -7.61
C ASP A 133 -8.40 16.00 -8.25
N MET A 134 -7.34 15.21 -8.21
CA MET A 134 -7.39 13.82 -8.67
C MET A 134 -8.37 12.98 -7.86
N LEU A 135 -8.42 13.17 -6.54
CA LEU A 135 -9.37 12.46 -5.68
C LEU A 135 -10.82 12.83 -6.01
N SER A 136 -11.09 14.13 -6.21
CA SER A 136 -12.40 14.64 -6.63
C SER A 136 -12.81 14.06 -7.99
N ASP A 137 -11.90 14.04 -8.95
CA ASP A 137 -12.12 13.46 -10.26
C ASP A 137 -12.38 11.95 -10.20
N ALA A 138 -11.64 11.22 -9.36
CA ALA A 138 -11.77 9.78 -9.22
C ALA A 138 -13.17 9.36 -8.72
N ILE A 139 -13.67 10.10 -7.73
CA ILE A 139 -14.96 9.80 -7.07
C ILE A 139 -16.14 10.49 -7.79
N ASP A 140 -15.84 11.40 -8.71
CA ASP A 140 -16.84 12.25 -9.39
C ASP A 140 -17.69 13.06 -8.40
N ASP A 141 -17.01 13.64 -7.39
CA ASP A 141 -17.64 14.44 -6.34
C ASP A 141 -16.79 15.63 -5.94
N THR A 142 -17.28 16.83 -6.27
CA THR A 142 -16.63 18.10 -5.91
C THR A 142 -16.64 18.38 -4.41
N LEU A 143 -17.52 17.71 -3.64
CA LEU A 143 -17.60 17.89 -2.18
C LEU A 143 -16.39 17.30 -1.44
N ILE A 144 -15.66 16.37 -2.06
CA ILE A 144 -14.43 15.80 -1.47
C ILE A 144 -13.32 16.85 -1.35
N GLY A 145 -13.25 17.79 -2.29
CA GLY A 145 -12.38 18.97 -2.19
C GLY A 145 -12.74 19.92 -1.04
N ASN A 146 -13.95 19.80 -0.48
CA ASN A 146 -14.46 20.65 0.57
C ASN A 146 -13.81 20.40 1.93
N GLN A 147 -13.82 21.43 2.76
CA GLN A 147 -13.33 21.36 4.15
C GLN A 147 -14.02 20.28 5.01
N MET A 148 -15.22 19.81 4.62
CA MET A 148 -15.95 18.77 5.36
C MET A 148 -15.22 17.42 5.35
N PHE A 149 -14.65 17.00 4.24
CA PHE A 149 -13.83 15.78 4.19
C PHE A 149 -12.58 15.93 5.05
N LYS A 150 -11.86 17.06 4.89
CA LYS A 150 -10.64 17.34 5.66
C LYS A 150 -10.89 17.52 7.18
N ARG A 151 -12.07 17.99 7.58
CA ARG A 151 -12.43 18.19 9.00
C ARG A 151 -12.99 16.96 9.67
N ASN A 152 -13.35 15.92 8.90
CA ASN A 152 -13.85 14.68 9.47
C ASN A 152 -12.78 14.04 10.38
N GLN A 153 -13.09 13.90 11.66
CA GLN A 153 -12.15 13.37 12.66
C GLN A 153 -11.73 11.93 12.34
N ILE A 154 -12.66 11.13 11.80
CA ILE A 154 -12.42 9.74 11.45
C ILE A 154 -11.43 9.68 10.26
N VAL A 155 -11.62 10.53 9.25
CA VAL A 155 -10.70 10.61 8.11
C VAL A 155 -9.30 11.01 8.58
N LYS A 156 -9.20 11.94 9.53
CA LYS A 156 -7.93 12.39 10.13
C LYS A 156 -7.20 11.30 10.93
N GLU A 157 -7.87 10.26 11.38
CA GLU A 157 -7.18 9.13 12.03
C GLU A 157 -6.30 8.38 11.03
N PHE A 158 -6.71 8.28 9.78
CA PHE A 158 -6.03 7.50 8.75
C PHE A 158 -5.21 8.33 7.78
N ILE A 159 -5.54 9.61 7.62
CA ILE A 159 -5.04 10.47 6.54
C ILE A 159 -4.37 11.71 7.12
N ASP A 160 -3.19 12.03 6.57
CA ASP A 160 -2.54 13.31 6.74
C ASP A 160 -2.86 14.22 5.55
N PHE A 161 -3.24 15.44 5.86
CA PHE A 161 -3.51 16.51 4.90
C PHE A 161 -2.36 17.52 4.97
N GLU A 162 -1.23 17.20 4.37
CA GLU A 162 -0.09 18.11 4.29
C GLU A 162 -0.18 18.94 3.01
N SER A 163 -0.52 20.21 3.16
CA SER A 163 -0.61 21.20 2.07
C SER A 163 -1.53 20.79 0.90
N LEU A 164 -1.00 20.36 -0.22
CA LEU A 164 -1.73 19.91 -1.42
C LEU A 164 -1.76 18.39 -1.58
N GLN A 165 -1.02 17.65 -0.77
CA GLN A 165 -0.95 16.20 -0.88
C GLN A 165 -1.83 15.52 0.18
N ILE A 166 -2.46 14.44 -0.24
CA ILE A 166 -3.25 13.56 0.63
C ILE A 166 -2.50 12.25 0.75
N LYS A 167 -2.18 11.85 1.97
CA LYS A 167 -1.45 10.60 2.21
C LYS A 167 -2.06 9.85 3.37
N ALA A 168 -2.23 8.54 3.22
CA ALA A 168 -2.47 7.71 4.40
C ALA A 168 -1.23 7.72 5.30
N LYS A 169 -1.44 7.76 6.61
CA LYS A 169 -0.37 7.87 7.63
C LYS A 169 0.59 6.69 7.59
N SER A 170 0.09 5.49 7.32
CA SER A 170 0.89 4.28 7.31
C SER A 170 0.48 3.35 6.16
N SER A 171 1.46 2.85 5.40
CA SER A 171 1.22 1.84 4.37
C SER A 171 0.85 0.49 4.97
N ILE A 172 1.43 0.12 6.12
CA ILE A 172 1.13 -1.13 6.81
C ILE A 172 -0.31 -1.12 7.34
N LEU A 173 -0.74 0.00 7.93
CA LEU A 173 -2.11 0.16 8.37
C LEU A 173 -3.09 0.13 7.18
N ALA A 174 -2.75 0.77 6.06
CA ALA A 174 -3.55 0.73 4.85
C ALA A 174 -3.72 -0.69 4.32
N GLU A 175 -2.65 -1.48 4.26
CA GLU A 175 -2.71 -2.90 3.88
C GLU A 175 -3.65 -3.70 4.80
N VAL A 176 -3.53 -3.55 6.13
CA VAL A 176 -4.37 -4.27 7.09
C VAL A 176 -5.86 -3.90 6.93
N ILE A 177 -6.15 -2.61 6.75
CA ILE A 177 -7.54 -2.16 6.57
C ILE A 177 -8.13 -2.72 5.27
N LEU A 178 -7.39 -2.66 4.17
CA LEU A 178 -7.85 -3.18 2.88
C LEU A 178 -8.03 -4.70 2.90
N ASP A 179 -7.10 -5.43 3.55
CA ASP A 179 -7.15 -6.90 3.60
C ASP A 179 -8.22 -7.45 4.57
N LYS A 180 -8.44 -6.79 5.72
CA LYS A 180 -9.26 -7.36 6.80
C LYS A 180 -10.62 -6.68 7.01
N ILE A 181 -10.82 -5.47 6.51
CA ILE A 181 -11.98 -4.66 6.87
C ILE A 181 -12.79 -4.22 5.64
N VAL A 182 -12.10 -3.91 4.55
CA VAL A 182 -12.76 -3.50 3.29
C VAL A 182 -13.08 -4.74 2.46
N ASP A 183 -14.32 -4.82 1.98
CA ASP A 183 -14.71 -5.86 1.04
C ASP A 183 -13.96 -5.70 -0.30
N GLY A 184 -13.41 -6.80 -0.82
CA GLY A 184 -12.68 -6.79 -2.09
C GLY A 184 -13.50 -6.27 -3.27
N ALA A 185 -14.81 -6.54 -3.30
CA ALA A 185 -15.70 -6.01 -4.32
C ALA A 185 -15.85 -4.47 -4.25
N ILE A 186 -15.69 -3.88 -3.06
CA ILE A 186 -15.69 -2.41 -2.92
C ILE A 186 -14.35 -1.85 -3.40
N ILE A 187 -13.23 -2.52 -3.10
CA ILE A 187 -11.92 -2.12 -3.60
C ILE A 187 -11.93 -2.12 -5.13
N GLU A 188 -12.43 -3.19 -5.73
CA GLU A 188 -12.57 -3.33 -7.18
C GLU A 188 -13.41 -2.18 -7.77
N LYS A 189 -14.62 -1.95 -7.27
CA LYS A 189 -15.51 -0.88 -7.75
C LYS A 189 -14.87 0.51 -7.67
N VAL A 190 -14.18 0.81 -6.57
CA VAL A 190 -13.48 2.09 -6.42
C VAL A 190 -12.34 2.21 -7.42
N MET A 191 -11.58 1.14 -7.64
CA MET A 191 -10.49 1.11 -8.62
C MET A 191 -11.02 1.25 -10.05
N ALA A 192 -12.10 0.51 -10.41
CA ALA A 192 -12.72 0.57 -11.74
C ALA A 192 -13.32 1.95 -12.00
N LYS A 193 -14.09 2.52 -11.04
CA LYS A 193 -14.63 3.88 -11.13
C LYS A 193 -13.51 4.92 -11.31
N THR A 194 -12.44 4.81 -10.53
CA THR A 194 -11.26 5.70 -10.65
C THR A 194 -10.65 5.57 -12.03
N PHE A 195 -10.49 4.35 -12.54
CA PHE A 195 -9.92 4.10 -13.85
C PHE A 195 -10.75 4.73 -14.97
N LEU A 196 -12.08 4.51 -14.96
CA LEU A 196 -13.02 5.06 -15.93
C LEU A 196 -12.97 6.60 -15.96
N ASN A 197 -12.92 7.24 -14.79
CA ASN A 197 -12.86 8.68 -14.70
C ASN A 197 -11.49 9.23 -15.13
N PHE A 198 -10.39 8.55 -14.80
CA PHE A 198 -9.05 8.96 -15.20
C PHE A 198 -8.76 8.71 -16.68
N ASP A 199 -9.42 7.74 -17.31
CA ASP A 199 -9.31 7.51 -18.76
C ASP A 199 -9.70 8.75 -19.58
N LYS A 200 -10.67 9.53 -19.09
CA LYS A 200 -11.07 10.81 -19.69
C LYS A 200 -9.92 11.84 -19.71
N LYS A 201 -8.98 11.71 -18.78
CA LYS A 201 -7.81 12.59 -18.60
C LYS A 201 -6.47 11.89 -18.89
N ARG A 202 -6.48 10.75 -19.60
CA ARG A 202 -5.30 9.88 -19.87
C ARG A 202 -4.14 10.57 -20.58
N HIS A 203 -4.35 11.72 -21.19
CA HIS A 203 -3.27 12.52 -21.82
C HIS A 203 -2.37 13.20 -20.79
N ASN A 204 -2.86 13.45 -19.57
CA ASN A 204 -2.07 13.99 -18.49
C ASN A 204 -1.17 12.91 -17.88
N PHE A 205 0.12 13.24 -17.66
CA PHE A 205 1.13 12.32 -17.17
C PHE A 205 0.78 11.71 -15.80
N ASN A 206 0.28 12.52 -14.86
CA ASN A 206 -0.06 12.06 -13.51
C ASN A 206 -1.19 11.04 -13.52
N TYR A 207 -2.26 11.30 -14.27
CA TYR A 207 -3.39 10.37 -14.44
C TYR A 207 -2.93 9.08 -15.12
N ARG A 208 -2.09 9.18 -16.14
CA ARG A 208 -1.54 8.01 -16.85
C ARG A 208 -0.69 7.12 -15.93
N ARG A 209 0.08 7.72 -15.02
CA ARG A 209 0.86 6.98 -14.03
C ARG A 209 -0.05 6.16 -13.11
N VAL A 210 -1.16 6.74 -12.64
CA VAL A 210 -2.15 6.03 -11.82
C VAL A 210 -2.81 4.91 -12.61
N LEU A 211 -3.28 5.17 -13.84
CA LEU A 211 -3.88 4.15 -14.71
C LEU A 211 -2.94 2.93 -14.89
N ARG A 212 -1.65 3.16 -15.14
CA ARG A 212 -0.67 2.06 -15.24
C ARG A 212 -0.53 1.27 -13.94
N SER A 213 -0.53 1.96 -12.82
CA SER A 213 -0.38 1.32 -11.51
C SER A 213 -1.61 0.50 -11.13
N LEU A 214 -2.80 0.99 -11.47
CA LEU A 214 -4.06 0.26 -11.27
C LEU A 214 -4.14 -1.01 -12.13
N LEU A 215 -3.49 -1.06 -13.28
CA LEU A 215 -3.41 -2.26 -14.12
C LEU A 215 -2.38 -3.29 -13.63
N SER A 216 -1.51 -2.95 -12.69
CA SER A 216 -0.48 -3.86 -12.22
C SER A 216 -1.07 -4.99 -11.36
N TYR A 217 -0.99 -6.22 -11.85
CA TYR A 217 -1.44 -7.41 -11.13
C TYR A 217 -0.74 -7.55 -9.77
N ALA A 218 0.58 -7.32 -9.73
CA ALA A 218 1.34 -7.35 -8.47
C ALA A 218 0.85 -6.32 -7.43
N ASN A 219 0.38 -5.14 -7.89
CA ASN A 219 -0.22 -4.16 -7.00
C ASN A 219 -1.58 -4.63 -6.48
N MET A 220 -2.42 -5.22 -7.34
CA MET A 220 -3.74 -5.75 -6.94
C MET A 220 -3.60 -6.83 -5.88
N GLN A 221 -2.62 -7.72 -6.04
CA GLN A 221 -2.32 -8.75 -5.06
C GLN A 221 -1.94 -8.21 -3.67
N ARG A 222 -1.51 -6.96 -3.57
CA ARG A 222 -1.17 -6.30 -2.30
C ARG A 222 -2.38 -5.76 -1.55
N VAL A 223 -3.47 -5.48 -2.24
CA VAL A 223 -4.67 -4.85 -1.65
C VAL A 223 -5.85 -5.80 -1.54
N LEU A 224 -5.86 -6.88 -2.30
CA LEU A 224 -6.90 -7.90 -2.27
C LEU A 224 -6.44 -9.09 -1.44
N ASN A 225 -7.32 -9.60 -0.59
CA ASN A 225 -7.01 -10.71 0.30
C ASN A 225 -6.89 -12.02 -0.49
N HIS A 226 -5.67 -12.55 -0.60
CA HIS A 226 -5.42 -13.84 -1.26
C HIS A 226 -6.12 -15.04 -0.61
N ASN A 227 -6.51 -14.92 0.66
CA ASN A 227 -7.27 -15.95 1.35
C ASN A 227 -8.77 -15.89 1.07
N ASP A 228 -9.26 -14.82 0.42
CA ASP A 228 -10.63 -14.76 -0.06
C ASP A 228 -10.76 -15.62 -1.32
N PRO A 229 -11.61 -16.65 -1.34
CA PRO A 229 -11.80 -17.49 -2.53
C PRO A 229 -12.29 -16.71 -3.77
N LYS A 230 -12.83 -15.50 -3.55
CA LYS A 230 -13.29 -14.62 -4.64
C LYS A 230 -12.22 -13.67 -5.18
N TYR A 231 -11.04 -13.59 -4.57
CA TYR A 231 -10.07 -12.55 -4.95
C TYR A 231 -9.69 -12.61 -6.44
N LYS A 232 -9.54 -13.79 -6.99
CA LYS A 232 -9.21 -13.98 -8.41
C LYS A 232 -10.33 -13.48 -9.33
N SER A 233 -11.60 -13.83 -9.02
CA SER A 233 -12.75 -13.36 -9.78
C SER A 233 -12.90 -11.84 -9.72
N ILE A 234 -12.63 -11.23 -8.57
CA ILE A 234 -12.66 -9.78 -8.37
C ILE A 234 -11.60 -9.09 -9.26
N ILE A 235 -10.39 -9.65 -9.35
CA ILE A 235 -9.36 -9.11 -10.23
C ILE A 235 -9.75 -9.24 -11.71
N VAL A 236 -10.29 -10.39 -12.11
CA VAL A 236 -10.80 -10.60 -13.47
C VAL A 236 -11.91 -9.60 -13.80
N GLU A 237 -12.87 -9.39 -12.89
CA GLU A 237 -13.96 -8.42 -13.03
C GLU A 237 -13.41 -7.01 -13.29
N PHE A 238 -12.44 -6.57 -12.51
CA PHE A 238 -11.79 -5.27 -12.73
C PHE A 238 -11.22 -5.13 -14.16
N PHE A 239 -10.50 -6.14 -14.67
CA PHE A 239 -9.94 -6.07 -16.01
C PHE A 239 -11.03 -6.05 -17.09
N GLU A 240 -12.12 -6.78 -16.91
CA GLU A 240 -13.26 -6.74 -17.84
C GLU A 240 -13.97 -5.38 -17.81
N ASP A 241 -14.18 -4.80 -16.63
CA ASP A 241 -14.84 -3.49 -16.47
C ASP A 241 -14.08 -2.37 -17.16
N VAL A 242 -12.75 -2.38 -17.11
CA VAL A 242 -11.94 -1.33 -17.73
C VAL A 242 -11.55 -1.64 -19.19
N ARG A 243 -11.90 -2.81 -19.72
CA ARG A 243 -11.49 -3.29 -21.05
C ARG A 243 -11.81 -2.32 -22.17
N GLN A 244 -12.97 -1.66 -22.09
CA GLN A 244 -13.45 -0.74 -23.14
C GLN A 244 -12.83 0.65 -23.05
N CYS A 245 -12.04 0.96 -22.01
CA CYS A 245 -11.36 2.23 -21.87
C CYS A 245 -10.38 2.45 -23.02
N ALA A 246 -10.31 3.67 -23.50
CA ALA A 246 -9.41 4.03 -24.59
C ALA A 246 -7.92 3.80 -24.23
N PHE A 247 -7.58 3.92 -22.93
CA PHE A 247 -6.25 3.60 -22.42
C PHE A 247 -5.90 2.11 -22.56
N CYS A 248 -6.87 1.21 -22.50
CA CYS A 248 -6.67 -0.23 -22.53
C CYS A 248 -6.61 -0.82 -23.95
N GLN A 249 -7.41 -0.29 -24.90
CA GLN A 249 -7.66 -0.89 -26.19
C GLN A 249 -6.38 -1.24 -26.99
N ASN A 250 -5.39 -0.32 -27.03
CA ASN A 250 -4.15 -0.51 -27.77
C ASN A 250 -2.92 -0.49 -26.83
N ASN A 251 -3.10 -0.87 -25.57
CA ASN A 251 -2.04 -0.82 -24.56
C ASN A 251 -1.47 -2.23 -24.32
N PRO A 252 -0.24 -2.54 -24.79
CA PRO A 252 0.38 -3.85 -24.54
C PRO A 252 0.49 -4.19 -23.05
N HIS A 253 0.65 -3.18 -22.18
CA HIS A 253 0.72 -3.40 -20.74
C HIS A 253 -0.60 -3.94 -20.19
N TYR A 254 -1.76 -3.39 -20.61
CA TYR A 254 -3.06 -3.93 -20.21
C TYR A 254 -3.19 -5.41 -20.59
N TRP A 255 -2.92 -5.75 -21.85
CA TRP A 255 -3.08 -7.11 -22.35
C TRP A 255 -2.12 -8.10 -21.68
N LEU A 256 -0.88 -7.66 -21.40
CA LEU A 256 0.09 -8.48 -20.66
C LEU A 256 -0.40 -8.76 -19.24
N GLN A 257 -0.82 -7.74 -18.50
CA GLN A 257 -1.31 -7.91 -17.12
C GLN A 257 -2.58 -8.76 -17.08
N TYR A 258 -3.50 -8.56 -18.02
CA TYR A 258 -4.72 -9.36 -18.12
C TYR A 258 -4.43 -10.82 -18.47
N ALA A 259 -3.45 -11.09 -19.34
CA ALA A 259 -3.01 -12.46 -19.62
C ALA A 259 -2.42 -13.13 -18.35
N ILE A 260 -1.64 -12.42 -17.54
CA ILE A 260 -1.11 -12.92 -16.28
C ILE A 260 -2.27 -13.29 -15.33
N VAL A 261 -3.28 -12.43 -15.20
CA VAL A 261 -4.47 -12.70 -14.36
C VAL A 261 -5.20 -13.95 -14.84
N LYS A 262 -5.44 -14.09 -16.15
CA LYS A 262 -6.13 -15.26 -16.71
C LYS A 262 -5.32 -16.56 -16.56
N LEU A 263 -3.99 -16.49 -16.57
CA LEU A 263 -3.13 -17.65 -16.31
C LEU A 263 -3.17 -18.06 -14.85
N ASP A 264 -3.18 -17.08 -13.92
CA ASP A 264 -3.27 -17.35 -12.48
C ASP A 264 -4.67 -17.86 -12.06
N ASP A 265 -5.73 -17.44 -12.75
CA ASP A 265 -7.11 -17.91 -12.51
C ASP A 265 -7.31 -19.37 -12.94
N ARG A 266 -6.52 -19.88 -13.87
CA ARG A 266 -6.59 -21.28 -14.27
C ARG A 266 -5.79 -22.12 -13.28
N ASP A 267 -6.50 -22.87 -12.43
CA ASP A 267 -5.91 -24.01 -11.72
C ASP A 267 -5.45 -25.02 -12.81
N PHE A 268 -4.18 -24.93 -13.16
CA PHE A 268 -3.57 -26.02 -13.94
C PHE A 268 -3.42 -27.21 -13.00
N PRO A 269 -3.93 -28.40 -13.42
CA PRO A 269 -3.79 -29.61 -12.64
C PRO A 269 -2.33 -30.04 -12.50
#